data_67636e025d387039588c68d8a3f7a73f
#
_entry.id   67636e025d387039588c68d8a3f7a73f
#
_cell.length_a   1.000
_cell.length_b   1.000
_cell.length_c   1.000
_cell.angle_alpha   90.00
_cell.angle_beta   90.00
_cell.angle_gamma   90.00
#
_symmetry.space_group_name_H-M   'P 1'
#
loop_
_entity.id
_entity.type
_entity.pdbx_description
1 polymer ?
#
loop_
_entity_poly.entity_id
_entity_poly.type
_entity_poly.pdbx_seq_one_letter_code
_entity_poly.pdbx_strand_id
1 'polypeptide(L)'
;MRARRALIAVCVIAAASLLSACGEHTMHNGDANNDGTFINAGNVVYQLQVSRELNQYSPEDKSYFIGLPKSAANLTASQLWFGVFLWAKNQTKDSRRTTDNFDIVDTLGRKYYPLKLNSAINPYAWTSTPLMPGATQPNPNTTAGVGPTGGELLLFKLNTSIYNNRPLTLQIRAPSGNKVWATISLDL
;
A
#
# COMPACT_ATOMS: atom_id res chain seq x y z
N MET A 1 -27.69 -55.36 -2.22
CA MET A 1 -27.79 -54.13 -3.04
C MET A 1 -27.95 -52.84 -2.21
N ARG A 2 -28.57 -52.85 -1.05
CA ARG A 2 -28.77 -51.63 -0.21
C ARG A 2 -27.49 -51.07 0.41
N ALA A 3 -26.54 -51.88 0.85
CA ALA A 3 -25.29 -51.48 1.45
C ALA A 3 -24.36 -50.72 0.48
N ARG A 4 -24.29 -51.14 -0.80
CA ARG A 4 -23.47 -50.48 -1.83
C ARG A 4 -23.99 -49.07 -2.18
N ARG A 5 -25.31 -48.86 -2.15
CA ARG A 5 -25.91 -47.53 -2.39
C ARG A 5 -25.67 -46.56 -1.23
N ALA A 6 -25.62 -47.02 0.00
CA ALA A 6 -25.27 -46.20 1.15
C ALA A 6 -23.81 -45.74 1.14
N LEU A 7 -22.89 -46.62 0.73
CA LEU A 7 -21.46 -46.27 0.63
C LEU A 7 -21.19 -45.18 -0.43
N ILE A 8 -21.86 -45.26 -1.58
CA ILE A 8 -21.73 -44.26 -2.64
C ILE A 8 -22.30 -42.92 -2.19
N ALA A 9 -23.41 -42.90 -1.48
CA ALA A 9 -24.00 -41.66 -0.97
C ALA A 9 -23.08 -40.94 0.04
N VAL A 10 -22.43 -41.69 0.94
CA VAL A 10 -21.47 -41.14 1.91
C VAL A 10 -20.23 -40.55 1.23
N CYS A 11 -19.71 -41.22 0.21
CA CYS A 11 -18.55 -40.68 -0.56
C CYS A 11 -18.87 -39.40 -1.34
N VAL A 12 -20.10 -39.28 -1.87
CA VAL A 12 -20.51 -38.07 -2.60
C VAL A 12 -20.68 -36.87 -1.65
N ILE A 13 -21.22 -37.10 -0.44
CA ILE A 13 -21.36 -36.04 0.58
C ILE A 13 -19.97 -35.59 1.09
N ALA A 14 -19.04 -36.54 1.29
CA ALA A 14 -17.69 -36.21 1.71
C ALA A 14 -16.90 -35.44 0.64
N ALA A 15 -17.13 -35.71 -0.65
CA ALA A 15 -16.50 -34.97 -1.76
C ALA A 15 -17.07 -33.54 -1.94
N ALA A 16 -18.36 -33.34 -1.63
CA ALA A 16 -18.98 -32.01 -1.72
C ALA A 16 -18.49 -31.04 -0.64
N SER A 17 -18.10 -31.53 0.54
CA SER A 17 -17.57 -30.71 1.63
C SER A 17 -16.12 -30.22 1.38
N LEU A 18 -15.39 -30.85 0.46
CA LEU A 18 -14.02 -30.43 0.09
C LEU A 18 -14.01 -29.29 -0.93
N LEU A 19 -15.11 -28.96 -1.57
CA LEU A 19 -15.21 -27.88 -2.54
C LEU A 19 -15.56 -26.51 -1.94
N SER A 20 -15.84 -26.44 -0.64
CA SER A 20 -16.17 -25.19 0.06
C SER A 20 -14.94 -24.40 0.52
N ALA A 21 -13.72 -24.87 0.25
CA ALA A 21 -12.48 -24.27 0.74
C ALA A 21 -11.92 -23.17 -0.17
N CYS A 22 -12.64 -22.76 -1.22
CA CYS A 22 -12.20 -21.66 -2.09
C CYS A 22 -13.02 -20.40 -1.82
N GLY A 23 -12.46 -19.47 -1.04
CA GLY A 23 -12.96 -18.09 -1.01
C GLY A 23 -13.31 -17.46 0.32
N GLU A 24 -12.68 -17.84 1.40
CA GLU A 24 -12.73 -16.98 2.60
C GLU A 24 -11.87 -15.74 2.34
N HIS A 25 -12.50 -14.57 2.41
CA HIS A 25 -11.79 -13.30 2.49
C HIS A 25 -10.91 -13.33 3.74
N THR A 26 -9.61 -13.47 3.55
CA THR A 26 -8.66 -13.38 4.65
C THR A 26 -8.79 -12.00 5.27
N MET A 27 -9.28 -11.92 6.49
CA MET A 27 -9.29 -10.68 7.27
C MET A 27 -7.85 -10.38 7.64
N HIS A 28 -7.28 -9.34 7.05
CA HIS A 28 -5.95 -8.86 7.41
C HIS A 28 -6.07 -7.88 8.58
N ASN A 29 -5.08 -7.89 9.47
CA ASN A 29 -5.02 -6.94 10.57
C ASN A 29 -4.88 -5.50 10.05
N GLY A 30 -5.32 -4.53 10.84
CA GLY A 30 -5.13 -3.11 10.57
C GLY A 30 -3.72 -2.59 10.86
N ASP A 31 -2.80 -3.46 11.34
CA ASP A 31 -1.42 -3.13 11.68
C ASP A 31 -0.46 -4.12 11.01
N ALA A 32 0.56 -3.60 10.35
CA ALA A 32 1.64 -4.36 9.74
C ALA A 32 2.99 -3.89 10.27
N ASN A 33 3.90 -4.82 10.53
CA ASN A 33 5.21 -4.52 11.08
C ASN A 33 6.34 -4.55 10.05
N ASN A 34 6.07 -4.90 8.79
CA ASN A 34 7.10 -5.07 7.75
C ASN A 34 6.55 -4.86 6.36
N ASP A 35 7.47 -4.71 5.41
CA ASP A 35 7.22 -4.80 3.98
C ASP A 35 6.56 -6.14 3.62
N GLY A 36 5.69 -6.11 2.64
CA GLY A 36 5.05 -7.31 2.11
C GLY A 36 3.84 -7.83 2.90
N THR A 37 3.54 -7.29 4.09
CA THR A 37 2.32 -7.66 4.82
C THR A 37 1.09 -6.98 4.24
N PHE A 38 0.04 -7.76 4.00
CA PHE A 38 -1.26 -7.23 3.58
C PHE A 38 -2.05 -6.71 4.78
N ILE A 39 -2.59 -5.50 4.65
CA ILE A 39 -3.44 -4.89 5.67
C ILE A 39 -4.75 -4.38 5.06
N ASN A 40 -5.83 -4.43 5.85
CA ASN A 40 -7.10 -3.83 5.46
C ASN A 40 -7.18 -2.38 5.95
N ALA A 41 -7.39 -1.45 5.02
CA ALA A 41 -7.69 -0.07 5.34
C ALA A 41 -9.01 0.34 4.68
N GLY A 42 -10.06 0.49 5.48
CA GLY A 42 -11.42 0.61 4.96
C GLY A 42 -11.84 -0.69 4.26
N ASN A 43 -12.21 -0.59 2.98
CA ASN A 43 -12.62 -1.75 2.17
C ASN A 43 -11.60 -2.08 1.07
N VAL A 44 -10.36 -1.66 1.22
CA VAL A 44 -9.25 -1.90 0.29
C VAL A 44 -8.11 -2.54 1.07
N VAL A 45 -7.46 -3.51 0.45
CA VAL A 45 -6.24 -4.14 0.98
C VAL A 45 -5.05 -3.35 0.47
N TYR A 46 -4.13 -3.01 1.36
CA TYR A 46 -2.87 -2.33 1.04
C TYR A 46 -1.69 -3.23 1.39
N GLN A 47 -0.58 -2.98 0.72
CA GLN A 47 0.70 -3.61 1.00
C GLN A 47 1.83 -2.61 0.79
N LEU A 48 2.72 -2.49 1.76
CA LEU A 48 3.98 -1.79 1.59
C LEU A 48 4.90 -2.67 0.74
N GLN A 49 5.34 -2.14 -0.40
CA GLN A 49 6.30 -2.84 -1.26
C GLN A 49 7.73 -2.58 -0.79
N VAL A 50 8.05 -1.32 -0.55
CA VAL A 50 9.33 -0.87 0.01
C VAL A 50 9.19 0.54 0.57
N SER A 51 9.93 0.84 1.63
CA SER A 51 10.17 2.20 2.12
C SER A 51 11.67 2.43 2.22
N ARG A 52 12.15 3.56 1.70
CA ARG A 52 13.59 3.87 1.69
C ARG A 52 13.89 5.33 1.44
N GLU A 53 15.09 5.73 1.80
CA GLU A 53 15.66 7.00 1.35
C GLU A 53 15.87 7.00 -0.17
N LEU A 54 15.62 8.15 -0.80
CA LEU A 54 15.77 8.36 -2.24
C LEU A 54 16.84 9.43 -2.50
N ASN A 55 17.64 9.20 -3.54
CA ASN A 55 18.66 10.15 -3.99
C ASN A 55 18.27 10.76 -5.34
N GLN A 56 17.88 12.04 -5.35
CA GLN A 56 17.48 12.74 -6.57
C GLN A 56 18.58 12.82 -7.66
N TYR A 57 19.84 12.59 -7.31
CA TYR A 57 20.97 12.59 -8.24
C TYR A 57 21.32 11.20 -8.75
N SER A 58 20.76 10.15 -8.16
CA SER A 58 20.93 8.77 -8.65
C SER A 58 20.16 8.57 -9.96
N PRO A 59 20.76 7.94 -10.98
CA PRO A 59 20.05 7.53 -12.19
C PRO A 59 18.83 6.65 -11.90
N GLU A 60 18.89 5.85 -10.85
CA GLU A 60 17.83 4.93 -10.44
C GLU A 60 16.61 5.65 -9.87
N ASP A 61 16.84 6.73 -9.10
CA ASP A 61 15.79 7.41 -8.36
C ASP A 61 15.23 8.65 -9.05
N LYS A 62 15.98 9.25 -9.98
CA LYS A 62 15.60 10.54 -10.59
C LYS A 62 14.21 10.56 -11.21
N SER A 63 13.72 9.42 -11.69
CA SER A 63 12.39 9.29 -12.29
C SER A 63 11.26 9.49 -11.27
N TYR A 64 11.51 9.22 -10.00
CA TYR A 64 10.55 9.40 -8.91
C TYR A 64 10.29 10.88 -8.58
N PHE A 65 11.19 11.78 -8.97
CA PHE A 65 11.11 13.23 -8.71
C PHE A 65 10.45 14.02 -9.85
N ILE A 66 10.08 13.37 -10.94
CA ILE A 66 9.32 14.01 -12.02
C ILE A 66 8.01 14.57 -11.45
N GLY A 67 7.68 15.82 -11.83
CA GLY A 67 6.46 16.46 -11.35
C GLY A 67 6.49 16.92 -9.88
N LEU A 68 7.69 16.95 -9.26
CA LEU A 68 7.88 17.55 -7.94
C LEU A 68 7.53 19.04 -7.98
N PRO A 69 6.76 19.58 -7.02
CA PRO A 69 6.52 21.01 -6.92
C PRO A 69 7.82 21.81 -6.78
N LYS A 70 7.97 22.89 -7.55
CA LYS A 70 9.19 23.73 -7.52
C LYS A 70 9.54 24.23 -6.11
N SER A 71 8.51 24.53 -5.29
CA SER A 71 8.68 24.96 -3.89
C SER A 71 9.28 23.89 -2.98
N ALA A 72 9.22 22.61 -3.37
CA ALA A 72 9.73 21.49 -2.59
C ALA A 72 11.04 20.93 -3.15
N ALA A 73 11.51 21.36 -4.34
CA ALA A 73 12.58 20.72 -5.11
C ALA A 73 13.96 20.70 -4.43
N ASN A 74 14.21 21.64 -3.51
CA ASN A 74 15.52 21.75 -2.87
C ASN A 74 15.51 21.17 -1.46
N LEU A 75 16.45 20.27 -1.16
CA LEU A 75 16.76 19.83 0.19
C LEU A 75 17.74 20.80 0.85
N THR A 76 17.56 21.03 2.15
CA THR A 76 18.63 21.56 3.01
C THR A 76 19.52 20.42 3.48
N ALA A 77 20.72 20.74 4.03
CA ALA A 77 21.64 19.74 4.57
C ALA A 77 21.03 18.87 5.70
N SER A 78 19.96 19.35 6.34
CA SER A 78 19.24 18.64 7.40
C SER A 78 18.01 17.90 6.92
N GLN A 79 17.82 17.71 5.61
CA GLN A 79 16.65 17.06 5.04
C GLN A 79 17.05 15.91 4.13
N LEU A 80 16.13 14.98 3.98
CA LEU A 80 16.24 13.83 3.09
C LEU A 80 14.92 13.58 2.36
N TRP A 81 15.02 12.90 1.22
CA TRP A 81 13.89 12.35 0.50
C TRP A 81 13.60 10.93 0.99
N PHE A 82 12.35 10.66 1.30
CA PHE A 82 11.91 9.34 1.71
C PHE A 82 10.73 8.89 0.86
N GLY A 83 10.88 7.75 0.21
CA GLY A 83 9.86 7.13 -0.62
C GLY A 83 9.18 5.98 0.09
N VAL A 84 7.86 5.95 0.04
CA VAL A 84 7.03 4.83 0.46
C VAL A 84 6.28 4.33 -0.76
N PHE A 85 6.53 3.10 -1.19
CA PHE A 85 5.91 2.49 -2.35
C PHE A 85 4.81 1.55 -1.92
N LEU A 86 3.59 1.86 -2.34
CA LEU A 86 2.39 1.14 -1.94
C LEU A 86 1.75 0.41 -3.12
N TRP A 87 1.19 -0.74 -2.81
CA TRP A 87 0.29 -1.48 -3.64
C TRP A 87 -1.06 -1.59 -2.94
N ALA A 88 -2.16 -1.62 -3.71
CA ALA A 88 -3.50 -1.79 -3.18
C ALA A 88 -4.35 -2.69 -4.07
N LYS A 89 -5.36 -3.37 -3.48
CA LYS A 89 -6.31 -4.24 -4.18
C LYS A 89 -7.70 -4.10 -3.61
N ASN A 90 -8.66 -4.03 -4.50
CA ASN A 90 -10.06 -4.18 -4.14
C ASN A 90 -10.46 -5.67 -4.16
N GLN A 91 -10.65 -6.26 -2.98
CA GLN A 91 -11.11 -7.65 -2.83
C GLN A 91 -12.64 -7.75 -2.68
N THR A 92 -13.37 -6.64 -2.76
CA THR A 92 -14.82 -6.63 -2.61
C THR A 92 -15.52 -6.82 -3.97
N LYS A 93 -16.83 -7.03 -3.93
CA LYS A 93 -17.68 -7.17 -5.14
C LYS A 93 -18.11 -5.83 -5.74
N ASP A 94 -17.90 -4.72 -5.02
CA ASP A 94 -18.28 -3.37 -5.44
C ASP A 94 -17.03 -2.55 -5.81
N SER A 95 -17.20 -1.50 -6.61
CA SER A 95 -16.12 -0.54 -6.83
C SER A 95 -15.73 0.14 -5.52
N ARG A 96 -14.44 0.23 -5.24
CA ARG A 96 -13.87 0.89 -4.06
C ARG A 96 -12.81 1.89 -4.47
N ARG A 97 -12.68 2.98 -3.72
CA ARG A 97 -11.67 3.99 -3.99
C ARG A 97 -10.54 3.87 -2.95
N THR A 98 -9.30 3.94 -3.43
CA THR A 98 -8.14 4.10 -2.56
C THR A 98 -8.14 5.48 -1.90
N THR A 99 -7.45 5.62 -0.77
CA THR A 99 -7.26 6.93 -0.14
C THR A 99 -6.03 7.65 -0.70
N ASP A 100 -5.98 8.96 -0.59
CA ASP A 100 -4.80 9.82 -0.74
C ASP A 100 -4.43 10.51 0.58
N ASN A 101 -5.08 10.12 1.68
CA ASN A 101 -4.88 10.69 3.00
C ASN A 101 -3.92 9.82 3.82
N PHE A 102 -2.65 10.17 3.77
CA PHE A 102 -1.57 9.49 4.46
C PHE A 102 -0.75 10.47 5.29
N ASP A 103 -0.19 9.99 6.38
CA ASP A 103 0.87 10.67 7.11
C ASP A 103 1.86 9.66 7.70
N ILE A 104 3.12 10.06 7.85
CA ILE A 104 4.10 9.34 8.65
C ILE A 104 4.12 9.97 10.03
N VAL A 105 4.18 9.14 11.08
CA VAL A 105 4.31 9.57 12.47
C VAL A 105 5.60 8.99 13.04
N ASP A 106 6.41 9.82 13.70
CA ASP A 106 7.60 9.38 14.43
C ASP A 106 7.28 9.06 15.90
N THR A 107 8.27 8.57 16.65
CA THR A 107 8.11 8.21 18.07
C THR A 107 7.81 9.39 18.99
N LEU A 108 8.02 10.62 18.53
CA LEU A 108 7.64 11.85 19.25
C LEU A 108 6.24 12.34 18.86
N GLY A 109 5.52 11.61 18.01
CA GLY A 109 4.18 11.98 17.54
C GLY A 109 4.17 13.09 16.47
N ARG A 110 5.33 13.48 15.91
CA ARG A 110 5.39 14.45 14.82
C ARG A 110 4.89 13.82 13.54
N LYS A 111 4.14 14.59 12.75
CA LYS A 111 3.50 14.15 11.52
C LYS A 111 4.17 14.75 10.31
N TYR A 112 4.35 13.90 9.30
CA TYR A 112 4.90 14.27 8.01
C TYR A 112 3.92 13.85 6.93
N TYR A 113 3.66 14.74 5.97
CA TYR A 113 2.68 14.52 4.91
C TYR A 113 3.38 14.32 3.57
N PRO A 114 2.84 13.47 2.68
CA PRO A 114 3.43 13.27 1.38
C PRO A 114 3.31 14.54 0.53
N LEU A 115 4.32 14.75 -0.31
CA LEU A 115 4.29 15.80 -1.32
C LEU A 115 3.36 15.40 -2.45
N LYS A 116 2.58 16.33 -2.93
CA LYS A 116 1.69 16.10 -4.07
C LYS A 116 2.48 16.18 -5.37
N LEU A 117 2.86 15.02 -5.90
CA LEU A 117 3.46 14.90 -7.23
C LEU A 117 2.41 15.11 -8.32
N ASN A 118 2.85 15.58 -9.49
CA ASN A 118 1.96 15.68 -10.64
C ASN A 118 1.83 14.31 -11.33
N SER A 119 0.75 13.59 -11.04
CA SER A 119 0.49 12.26 -11.58
C SER A 119 0.23 12.24 -13.10
N ALA A 120 -0.03 13.39 -13.72
CA ALA A 120 -0.17 13.45 -15.19
C ALA A 120 1.17 13.23 -15.92
N ILE A 121 2.30 13.46 -15.24
CA ILE A 121 3.65 13.31 -15.82
C ILE A 121 4.56 12.37 -15.03
N ASN A 122 4.21 12.05 -13.77
CA ASN A 122 4.93 11.07 -12.97
C ASN A 122 4.16 9.74 -12.93
N PRO A 123 4.62 8.71 -13.62
CA PRO A 123 3.92 7.42 -13.69
C PRO A 123 3.97 6.63 -12.38
N TYR A 124 4.77 7.07 -11.40
CA TYR A 124 4.88 6.42 -10.09
C TYR A 124 4.03 7.10 -9.02
N ALA A 125 3.54 8.34 -9.26
CA ALA A 125 2.88 9.13 -8.25
C ALA A 125 1.58 8.48 -7.77
N TRP A 126 1.45 8.22 -6.48
CA TRP A 126 0.20 7.76 -5.89
C TRP A 126 -0.90 8.81 -6.05
N THR A 127 -2.07 8.35 -6.47
CA THR A 127 -3.27 9.17 -6.52
C THR A 127 -4.50 8.32 -6.22
N SER A 128 -5.45 8.86 -5.44
CA SER A 128 -6.68 8.14 -5.11
C SER A 128 -7.44 7.74 -6.38
N THR A 129 -7.63 6.44 -6.58
CA THR A 129 -8.20 5.85 -7.80
C THR A 129 -9.37 4.93 -7.48
N PRO A 130 -10.46 4.93 -8.27
CA PRO A 130 -11.50 3.93 -8.15
C PRO A 130 -10.99 2.59 -8.67
N LEU A 131 -11.11 1.55 -7.86
CA LEU A 131 -10.75 0.17 -8.19
C LEU A 131 -12.02 -0.65 -8.39
N MET A 132 -12.16 -1.24 -9.57
CA MET A 132 -13.19 -2.25 -9.83
C MET A 132 -12.92 -3.51 -9.00
N PRO A 133 -13.92 -4.41 -8.83
CA PRO A 133 -13.71 -5.69 -8.15
C PRO A 133 -12.49 -6.43 -8.71
N GLY A 134 -11.57 -6.85 -7.82
CA GLY A 134 -10.34 -7.55 -8.17
C GLY A 134 -9.21 -6.67 -8.73
N ALA A 135 -9.46 -5.40 -9.08
CA ALA A 135 -8.44 -4.50 -9.61
C ALA A 135 -7.41 -4.09 -8.57
N THR A 136 -6.21 -3.75 -9.05
CA THR A 136 -5.06 -3.34 -8.25
C THR A 136 -4.59 -1.92 -8.59
N GLN A 137 -3.89 -1.31 -7.67
CA GLN A 137 -3.14 -0.07 -7.86
C GLN A 137 -1.72 -0.29 -7.30
N PRO A 138 -0.67 -0.11 -8.13
CA PRO A 138 -0.73 0.21 -9.56
C PRO A 138 -1.41 -0.89 -10.38
N ASN A 139 -1.90 -0.50 -11.56
CA ASN A 139 -2.31 -1.48 -12.55
C ASN A 139 -1.08 -2.25 -13.04
N PRO A 140 -1.14 -3.59 -13.18
CA PRO A 140 0.01 -4.40 -13.57
C PRO A 140 0.67 -4.02 -14.89
N ASN A 141 -0.04 -3.32 -15.78
CA ASN A 141 0.44 -2.91 -17.10
C ASN A 141 1.00 -1.47 -17.12
N THR A 142 1.20 -0.85 -15.95
CA THR A 142 1.78 0.50 -15.84
C THR A 142 3.25 0.45 -15.47
N THR A 143 3.98 1.56 -15.70
CA THR A 143 5.38 1.71 -15.29
C THR A 143 5.60 1.41 -13.81
N ALA A 144 4.70 1.85 -12.94
CA ALA A 144 4.77 1.56 -11.51
C ALA A 144 4.49 0.08 -11.20
N GLY A 145 3.58 -0.57 -11.96
CA GLY A 145 3.21 -1.96 -11.75
C GLY A 145 4.28 -2.96 -12.19
N VAL A 146 5.02 -2.66 -13.27
CA VAL A 146 6.13 -3.52 -13.76
C VAL A 146 7.50 -3.04 -13.30
N GLY A 147 7.57 -1.89 -12.64
CA GLY A 147 8.81 -1.31 -12.14
C GLY A 147 9.41 -2.09 -10.97
N PRO A 148 10.66 -1.78 -10.60
CA PRO A 148 11.42 -2.54 -9.60
C PRO A 148 10.79 -2.50 -8.20
N THR A 149 9.96 -1.51 -7.90
CA THR A 149 9.28 -1.38 -6.61
C THR A 149 7.91 -2.07 -6.59
N GLY A 150 7.29 -2.31 -7.76
CA GLY A 150 5.94 -2.88 -7.86
C GLY A 150 4.84 -2.07 -7.16
N GLY A 151 5.09 -0.78 -6.88
CA GLY A 151 4.21 0.09 -6.12
C GLY A 151 4.18 1.52 -6.63
N GLU A 152 3.15 2.26 -6.29
CA GLU A 152 3.08 3.71 -6.49
C GLU A 152 3.65 4.46 -5.28
N LEU A 153 4.24 5.62 -5.55
CA LEU A 153 5.07 6.40 -4.65
C LEU A 153 4.28 7.44 -3.87
N LEU A 154 4.42 7.40 -2.55
CA LEU A 154 4.24 8.52 -1.65
C LEU A 154 5.63 9.12 -1.36
N LEU A 155 5.90 10.34 -1.80
CA LEU A 155 7.18 11.01 -1.58
C LEU A 155 7.09 11.96 -0.39
N PHE A 156 8.01 11.79 0.56
CA PHE A 156 8.12 12.63 1.74
C PHE A 156 9.43 13.42 1.75
N LYS A 157 9.38 14.60 2.35
CA LYS A 157 10.55 15.40 2.70
C LYS A 157 10.69 15.41 4.20
N LEU A 158 11.67 14.68 4.71
CA LEU A 158 11.87 14.46 6.14
C LEU A 158 13.10 15.22 6.63
N ASN A 159 13.12 15.54 7.93
CA ASN A 159 14.31 16.05 8.59
C ASN A 159 15.22 14.88 9.00
N THR A 160 16.55 15.02 8.87
CA THR A 160 17.52 13.96 9.25
C THR A 160 17.44 13.57 10.72
N SER A 161 16.89 14.43 11.60
CA SER A 161 16.61 14.08 13.00
C SER A 161 15.66 12.88 13.16
N ILE A 162 14.98 12.48 12.08
CA ILE A 162 14.07 11.33 12.07
C ILE A 162 14.80 10.01 12.39
N TYR A 163 16.10 9.90 12.10
CA TYR A 163 16.92 8.75 12.44
C TYR A 163 16.97 8.45 13.96
N ASN A 164 16.79 9.48 14.78
CA ASN A 164 16.74 9.36 16.24
C ASN A 164 15.34 9.08 16.79
N ASN A 165 14.32 9.11 15.92
CA ASN A 165 12.90 9.01 16.31
C ASN A 165 12.18 7.85 15.61
N ARG A 166 12.90 6.75 15.44
CA ARG A 166 12.39 5.50 14.86
C ARG A 166 11.74 4.61 15.93
N PRO A 167 10.84 3.69 15.58
CA PRO A 167 10.35 3.40 14.23
C PRO A 167 9.40 4.51 13.70
N LEU A 168 9.35 4.62 12.37
CA LEU A 168 8.36 5.43 11.69
C LEU A 168 7.11 4.61 11.44
N THR A 169 5.96 5.25 11.49
CA THR A 169 4.68 4.60 11.22
C THR A 169 3.94 5.34 10.13
N LEU A 170 3.68 4.66 9.00
CA LEU A 170 2.73 5.14 8.01
C LEU A 170 1.31 4.94 8.53
N GLN A 171 0.51 5.99 8.53
CA GLN A 171 -0.91 5.92 8.81
C GLN A 171 -1.69 6.04 7.51
N ILE A 172 -2.56 5.07 7.25
CA ILE A 172 -3.54 5.08 6.16
C ILE A 172 -4.85 5.58 6.75
N ARG A 173 -5.33 6.73 6.27
CA ARG A 173 -6.50 7.40 6.83
C ARG A 173 -7.72 7.31 5.93
N ALA A 174 -8.89 7.53 6.51
CA ALA A 174 -10.12 7.72 5.75
C ALA A 174 -9.94 8.88 4.76
N PRO A 175 -10.57 8.82 3.57
CA PRO A 175 -10.50 9.90 2.57
C PRO A 175 -10.96 11.25 3.11
N SER A 176 -11.84 11.24 4.11
CA SER A 176 -12.29 12.43 4.83
C SER A 176 -12.18 12.24 6.34
N GLY A 177 -11.78 13.32 7.04
CA GLY A 177 -11.60 13.30 8.49
C GLY A 177 -10.25 12.70 8.93
N ASN A 178 -10.14 12.46 10.25
CA ASN A 178 -8.87 12.07 10.90
C ASN A 178 -8.82 10.60 11.31
N LYS A 179 -9.80 9.79 10.91
CA LYS A 179 -9.83 8.38 11.30
C LYS A 179 -8.69 7.62 10.65
N VAL A 180 -7.82 7.01 11.44
CA VAL A 180 -6.81 6.05 10.98
C VAL A 180 -7.52 4.72 10.73
N TRP A 181 -7.35 4.19 9.53
CA TRP A 181 -7.87 2.89 9.13
C TRP A 181 -6.88 1.77 9.40
N ALA A 182 -5.60 2.06 9.15
CA ALA A 182 -4.53 1.08 9.32
C ALA A 182 -3.18 1.78 9.53
N THR A 183 -2.21 1.04 10.07
CA THR A 183 -0.83 1.49 10.28
C THR A 183 0.17 0.48 9.72
N ILE A 184 1.31 0.98 9.21
CA ILE A 184 2.43 0.16 8.76
C ILE A 184 3.70 0.70 9.41
N SER A 185 4.45 -0.14 10.09
CA SER A 185 5.79 0.20 10.54
C SER A 185 6.74 0.27 9.35
N LEU A 186 7.47 1.37 9.23
CA LEU A 186 8.40 1.63 8.13
C LEU A 186 9.83 1.38 8.58
N ASP A 187 10.61 0.76 7.70
CA ASP A 187 12.06 0.66 7.86
C ASP A 187 12.74 1.93 7.34
N LEU A 188 13.71 2.45 8.11
CA LEU A 188 14.55 3.59 7.75
C LEU A 188 15.99 3.34 8.19
#